data_0b861f05ad5961ccb11f56024a272299
#
_entry.id   0b861f05ad5961ccb11f56024a272299
#
_cell.length_a   1.000
_cell.length_b   1.000
_cell.length_c   1.000
_cell.angle_alpha   90.00
_cell.angle_beta   90.00
_cell.angle_gamma   90.00
#
_symmetry.space_group_name_H-M   'P 1'
#
loop_
_entity.id
_entity.type
_entity.pdbx_description
1 polymer ?
#
loop_
_entity_poly.entity_id
_entity_poly.type
_entity_poly.pdbx_seq_one_letter_code
_entity_poly.pdbx_strand_id
1 'polypeptide(L)'
;MAEEPTEWGGALWAAADLVTPMAIRVAATLRLADHVAAGKRTSDALAAAVDADRDALARLLEHLVTAGVLARQGGGGYELTSLGERLRDDHPEGVRRWLDLEGAVGRADLCFVHLLHTVRTGEPAFPRQFGRPFWEDLSADPALGASFDALMGARLVADAPLVAAAYPWGALGHVIDVGGGDASLLIALLRAHDELRGTVVDLAGPAARARRAIRAAGLEHRADARVGSFFDSLPAGAGGYLLSGVLHDWDDDAAVRILRRCADAAAEHGRVLVVDHIGDADGRPPDTEGDLRMLCYVRGRERTLGGLREIAESARLQVGSVVAAGSRSIVELLPADREGGG
;
A
#
# COMPACT_ATOMS: atom_id res chain seq x y z
N MET A 1 32.67 21.34 -34.70
CA MET A 1 31.84 20.55 -33.82
C MET A 1 30.71 21.45 -33.36
N ALA A 2 29.50 21.30 -33.89
CA ALA A 2 28.35 22.01 -33.38
C ALA A 2 27.97 21.35 -32.05
N GLU A 3 27.97 22.13 -30.97
CA GLU A 3 27.35 21.71 -29.71
C GLU A 3 25.90 21.38 -30.01
N GLU A 4 25.47 20.12 -29.72
CA GLU A 4 24.05 19.77 -29.71
C GLU A 4 23.35 20.72 -28.72
N PRO A 5 22.17 21.26 -29.06
CA PRO A 5 21.43 22.11 -28.15
C PRO A 5 21.19 21.32 -26.87
N THR A 6 21.80 21.78 -25.77
CA THR A 6 21.54 21.24 -24.43
C THR A 6 20.04 21.26 -24.20
N GLU A 7 19.41 20.08 -24.09
CA GLU A 7 18.00 19.98 -23.64
C GLU A 7 17.88 20.83 -22.39
N TRP A 8 16.96 21.78 -22.43
CA TRP A 8 16.73 22.70 -21.31
C TRP A 8 16.41 21.94 -20.04
N GLY A 9 17.26 22.06 -19.01
CA GLY A 9 17.09 21.38 -17.72
C GLY A 9 17.48 19.90 -17.66
N GLY A 10 17.69 19.21 -18.80
CA GLY A 10 18.13 17.81 -18.84
C GLY A 10 17.42 16.87 -17.87
N ALA A 11 18.18 16.02 -17.20
CA ALA A 11 17.65 15.02 -16.25
C ALA A 11 16.90 15.63 -15.06
N LEU A 12 17.31 16.81 -14.58
CA LEU A 12 16.61 17.49 -13.48
C LEU A 12 15.21 17.94 -13.90
N TRP A 13 15.06 18.49 -15.12
CA TRP A 13 13.75 18.86 -15.62
C TRP A 13 12.84 17.65 -15.79
N ALA A 14 13.34 16.56 -16.37
CA ALA A 14 12.59 15.32 -16.52
C ALA A 14 12.13 14.74 -15.17
N ALA A 15 12.93 14.88 -14.11
CA ALA A 15 12.58 14.44 -12.78
C ALA A 15 11.58 15.37 -12.05
N ALA A 16 11.58 16.68 -12.41
CA ALA A 16 10.73 17.67 -11.75
C ALA A 16 9.45 18.03 -12.54
N ASP A 17 9.35 17.58 -13.79
CA ASP A 17 8.19 17.83 -14.65
C ASP A 17 6.91 17.16 -14.11
N LEU A 18 5.79 17.85 -14.29
CA LEU A 18 4.48 17.31 -13.95
C LEU A 18 3.66 16.85 -15.18
N VAL A 19 4.03 17.29 -16.38
CA VAL A 19 3.25 17.08 -17.60
C VAL A 19 3.23 15.60 -17.97
N THR A 20 4.41 14.99 -18.10
CA THR A 20 4.52 13.58 -18.49
C THR A 20 3.93 12.62 -17.45
N PRO A 21 4.23 12.75 -16.15
CA PRO A 21 3.60 11.93 -15.11
C PRO A 21 2.07 12.05 -15.10
N MET A 22 1.53 13.26 -15.26
CA MET A 22 0.08 13.47 -15.29
C MET A 22 -0.56 12.91 -16.56
N ALA A 23 0.10 13.05 -17.72
CA ALA A 23 -0.36 12.44 -18.97
C ALA A 23 -0.46 10.90 -18.87
N ILE A 24 0.52 10.26 -18.23
CA ILE A 24 0.51 8.81 -17.98
C ILE A 24 -0.62 8.44 -17.01
N ARG A 25 -0.85 9.20 -15.94
CA ARG A 25 -1.96 8.97 -15.00
C ARG A 25 -3.32 9.11 -15.68
N VAL A 26 -3.52 10.11 -16.53
CA VAL A 26 -4.73 10.26 -17.33
C VAL A 26 -4.92 9.06 -18.27
N ALA A 27 -3.85 8.62 -18.93
CA ALA A 27 -3.91 7.42 -19.79
C ALA A 27 -4.29 6.15 -19.00
N ALA A 28 -3.78 5.99 -17.78
CA ALA A 28 -4.11 4.90 -16.86
C ALA A 28 -5.59 4.96 -16.42
N THR A 29 -6.09 6.14 -16.08
CA THR A 29 -7.48 6.36 -15.65
C THR A 29 -8.46 6.08 -16.79
N LEU A 30 -8.18 6.61 -17.98
CA LEU A 30 -8.97 6.38 -19.17
C LEU A 30 -8.79 4.97 -19.77
N ARG A 31 -7.92 4.13 -19.21
CA ARG A 31 -7.64 2.78 -19.69
C ARG A 31 -7.24 2.74 -21.17
N LEU A 32 -6.48 3.73 -21.62
CA LEU A 32 -6.11 3.85 -23.05
C LEU A 32 -5.35 2.63 -23.53
N ALA A 33 -4.49 2.03 -22.70
CA ALA A 33 -3.74 0.83 -23.07
C ALA A 33 -4.67 -0.36 -23.35
N ASP A 34 -5.71 -0.57 -22.53
CA ASP A 34 -6.69 -1.64 -22.77
C ASP A 34 -7.46 -1.41 -24.07
N HIS A 35 -7.84 -0.17 -24.35
CA HIS A 35 -8.54 0.18 -25.59
C HIS A 35 -7.68 -0.01 -26.83
N VAL A 36 -6.39 0.34 -26.79
CA VAL A 36 -5.43 0.10 -27.89
C VAL A 36 -5.24 -1.41 -28.10
N ALA A 37 -5.07 -2.19 -27.02
CA ALA A 37 -4.95 -3.63 -27.06
C ALA A 37 -6.22 -4.29 -27.65
N ALA A 38 -7.41 -3.73 -27.37
CA ALA A 38 -8.69 -4.15 -27.96
C ALA A 38 -8.91 -3.69 -29.42
N GLY A 39 -7.88 -3.10 -30.06
CA GLY A 39 -7.92 -2.73 -31.47
C GLY A 39 -8.43 -1.32 -31.77
N LYS A 40 -8.75 -0.50 -30.80
CA LYS A 40 -9.09 0.93 -30.99
C LYS A 40 -7.80 1.75 -31.11
N ARG A 41 -7.33 1.93 -32.35
CA ARG A 41 -5.99 2.46 -32.60
C ARG A 41 -5.95 3.87 -33.17
N THR A 42 -7.10 4.46 -33.50
CA THR A 42 -7.15 5.84 -34.01
C THR A 42 -7.58 6.80 -32.90
N SER A 43 -7.17 8.07 -32.99
CA SER A 43 -7.55 9.11 -32.04
C SER A 43 -9.08 9.22 -31.89
N ASP A 44 -9.82 9.20 -33.01
CA ASP A 44 -11.29 9.26 -33.00
C ASP A 44 -11.93 8.05 -32.30
N ALA A 45 -11.42 6.83 -32.56
CA ALA A 45 -11.95 5.62 -31.93
C ALA A 45 -11.67 5.59 -30.41
N LEU A 46 -10.51 6.08 -30.00
CA LEU A 46 -10.14 6.21 -28.60
C LEU A 46 -10.98 7.29 -27.92
N ALA A 47 -11.15 8.49 -28.52
CA ALA A 47 -11.96 9.56 -27.96
C ALA A 47 -13.42 9.13 -27.76
N ALA A 48 -14.00 8.44 -28.75
CA ALA A 48 -15.34 7.88 -28.63
C ALA A 48 -15.45 6.78 -27.55
N ALA A 49 -14.37 6.02 -27.31
CA ALA A 49 -14.37 4.94 -26.34
C ALA A 49 -14.36 5.42 -24.88
N VAL A 50 -13.74 6.58 -24.63
CA VAL A 50 -13.56 7.15 -23.28
C VAL A 50 -14.36 8.43 -23.05
N ASP A 51 -15.27 8.76 -23.98
CA ASP A 51 -16.10 9.98 -23.93
C ASP A 51 -15.28 11.27 -23.73
N ALA A 52 -14.19 11.40 -24.48
CA ALA A 52 -13.28 12.53 -24.36
C ALA A 52 -13.37 13.49 -25.56
N ASP A 53 -12.97 14.75 -25.32
CA ASP A 53 -12.78 15.72 -26.40
C ASP A 53 -11.69 15.24 -27.36
N ARG A 54 -11.98 15.28 -28.66
CA ARG A 54 -11.14 14.72 -29.71
C ARG A 54 -9.79 15.42 -29.84
N ASP A 55 -9.76 16.75 -29.76
CA ASP A 55 -8.53 17.52 -29.90
C ASP A 55 -7.64 17.36 -28.68
N ALA A 56 -8.26 17.46 -27.50
CA ALA A 56 -7.54 17.27 -26.23
C ALA A 56 -6.94 15.87 -26.14
N LEU A 57 -7.70 14.81 -26.48
CA LEU A 57 -7.18 13.45 -26.46
C LEU A 57 -6.10 13.25 -27.52
N ALA A 58 -6.24 13.81 -28.73
CA ALA A 58 -5.22 13.73 -29.76
C ALA A 58 -3.87 14.30 -29.29
N ARG A 59 -3.89 15.44 -28.62
CA ARG A 59 -2.68 16.05 -28.03
C ARG A 59 -2.07 15.17 -26.93
N LEU A 60 -2.90 14.60 -26.08
CA LEU A 60 -2.44 13.64 -25.05
C LEU A 60 -1.76 12.44 -25.70
N LEU A 61 -2.36 11.84 -26.72
CA LEU A 61 -1.79 10.69 -27.42
C LEU A 61 -0.45 11.01 -28.08
N GLU A 62 -0.30 12.20 -28.70
CA GLU A 62 0.98 12.63 -29.24
C GLU A 62 2.04 12.77 -28.17
N HIS A 63 1.68 13.33 -27.00
CA HIS A 63 2.61 13.41 -25.87
C HIS A 63 2.99 12.03 -25.35
N LEU A 64 2.06 11.08 -25.29
CA LEU A 64 2.34 9.71 -24.88
C LEU A 64 3.26 8.98 -25.87
N VAL A 65 3.23 9.34 -27.19
CA VAL A 65 4.21 8.86 -28.16
C VAL A 65 5.59 9.44 -27.85
N THR A 66 5.69 10.74 -27.60
CA THR A 66 6.96 11.39 -27.20
C THR A 66 7.52 10.79 -25.90
N ALA A 67 6.65 10.47 -24.94
CA ALA A 67 7.02 9.82 -23.69
C ALA A 67 7.34 8.32 -23.81
N GLY A 68 7.25 7.75 -25.01
CA GLY A 68 7.57 6.35 -25.27
C GLY A 68 6.56 5.34 -24.71
N VAL A 69 5.37 5.79 -24.30
CA VAL A 69 4.27 4.92 -23.84
C VAL A 69 3.51 4.33 -25.04
N LEU A 70 3.32 5.14 -26.07
CA LEU A 70 2.72 4.72 -27.32
C LEU A 70 3.76 4.84 -28.45
N ALA A 71 3.52 4.11 -29.54
CA ALA A 71 4.23 4.29 -30.80
C ALA A 71 3.23 4.55 -31.94
N ARG A 72 3.70 5.25 -32.98
CA ARG A 72 2.93 5.44 -34.21
C ARG A 72 3.01 4.20 -35.07
N GLN A 73 1.84 3.69 -35.47
CA GLN A 73 1.76 2.61 -36.47
C GLN A 73 1.63 3.18 -37.88
N GLY A 74 2.15 2.47 -38.88
CA GLY A 74 1.94 2.81 -40.29
C GLY A 74 0.45 2.95 -40.59
N GLY A 75 0.04 4.09 -41.20
CA GLY A 75 -1.38 4.39 -41.47
C GLY A 75 -2.03 5.32 -40.39
N GLY A 76 -1.28 5.85 -39.44
CA GLY A 76 -1.76 6.91 -38.52
C GLY A 76 -2.38 6.43 -37.21
N GLY A 77 -2.32 5.10 -36.93
CA GLY A 77 -2.79 4.54 -35.67
C GLY A 77 -1.74 4.59 -34.54
N TYR A 78 -2.17 4.16 -33.35
CA TYR A 78 -1.33 4.00 -32.18
C TYR A 78 -1.19 2.52 -31.81
N GLU A 79 -0.03 2.16 -31.27
CA GLU A 79 0.24 0.85 -30.69
C GLU A 79 0.95 1.01 -29.34
N LEU A 80 0.87 0.00 -28.50
CA LEU A 80 1.56 -0.01 -27.20
C LEU A 80 3.04 -0.31 -27.41
N THR A 81 3.89 0.42 -26.71
CA THR A 81 5.29 0.03 -26.49
C THR A 81 5.36 -0.97 -25.34
N SER A 82 6.56 -1.51 -25.06
CA SER A 82 6.78 -2.33 -23.85
C SER A 82 6.47 -1.55 -22.55
N LEU A 83 6.68 -0.23 -22.54
CA LEU A 83 6.27 0.62 -21.42
C LEU A 83 4.76 0.77 -21.34
N GLY A 84 4.10 0.98 -22.49
CA GLY A 84 2.64 1.11 -22.56
C GLY A 84 1.89 -0.16 -22.20
N GLU A 85 2.43 -1.35 -22.49
CA GLU A 85 1.85 -2.64 -22.07
C GLU A 85 1.68 -2.72 -20.53
N ARG A 86 2.57 -2.10 -19.76
CA ARG A 86 2.50 -2.07 -18.29
C ARG A 86 1.31 -1.28 -17.75
N LEU A 87 0.65 -0.45 -18.57
CA LEU A 87 -0.57 0.28 -18.23
C LEU A 87 -1.86 -0.50 -18.51
N ARG A 88 -1.78 -1.74 -18.96
CA ARG A 88 -2.96 -2.60 -19.10
C ARG A 88 -3.45 -3.08 -17.75
N ASP A 89 -4.76 -3.25 -17.63
CA ASP A 89 -5.39 -3.69 -16.36
C ASP A 89 -5.04 -5.15 -16.02
N ASP A 90 -4.76 -5.96 -17.03
CA ASP A 90 -4.37 -7.38 -16.91
C ASP A 90 -2.85 -7.59 -16.80
N HIS A 91 -2.04 -6.52 -16.80
CA HIS A 91 -0.59 -6.66 -16.65
C HIS A 91 -0.24 -7.12 -15.22
N PRO A 92 0.65 -8.13 -15.06
CA PRO A 92 0.94 -8.74 -13.76
C PRO A 92 1.52 -7.76 -12.71
N GLU A 93 2.19 -6.69 -13.13
CA GLU A 93 2.69 -5.66 -12.21
C GLU A 93 1.59 -4.77 -11.62
N GLY A 94 0.41 -4.71 -12.24
CA GLY A 94 -0.73 -3.96 -11.75
C GLY A 94 -0.54 -2.43 -11.64
N VAL A 95 0.46 -1.87 -12.35
CA VAL A 95 0.87 -0.45 -12.23
C VAL A 95 -0.27 0.52 -12.54
N ARG A 96 -1.14 0.18 -13.51
CA ARG A 96 -2.27 1.03 -13.88
C ARG A 96 -3.10 1.48 -12.67
N ARG A 97 -3.42 0.56 -11.77
CA ARG A 97 -4.28 0.82 -10.61
C ARG A 97 -3.66 1.78 -9.60
N TRP A 98 -2.33 1.85 -9.52
CA TRP A 98 -1.60 2.81 -8.69
C TRP A 98 -1.65 4.23 -9.27
N LEU A 99 -1.79 4.34 -10.59
CA LEU A 99 -1.77 5.60 -11.32
C LEU A 99 -3.18 6.17 -11.59
N ASP A 100 -4.23 5.37 -11.37
CA ASP A 100 -5.62 5.73 -11.63
C ASP A 100 -6.06 6.89 -10.73
N LEU A 101 -6.36 8.05 -11.34
CA LEU A 101 -6.75 9.28 -10.61
C LEU A 101 -8.12 9.18 -9.93
N GLU A 102 -8.93 8.20 -10.31
CA GLU A 102 -10.21 7.88 -9.68
C GLU A 102 -10.08 6.77 -8.64
N GLY A 103 -8.94 6.08 -8.61
CA GLY A 103 -8.58 5.08 -7.61
C GLY A 103 -8.04 5.73 -6.33
N ALA A 104 -8.08 4.99 -5.23
CA ALA A 104 -7.73 5.53 -3.90
C ALA A 104 -6.32 6.12 -3.84
N VAL A 105 -5.30 5.40 -4.33
CA VAL A 105 -3.90 5.84 -4.23
C VAL A 105 -3.54 6.85 -5.31
N GLY A 106 -3.93 6.61 -6.58
CA GLY A 106 -3.64 7.55 -7.66
C GLY A 106 -4.28 8.92 -7.43
N ARG A 107 -5.51 8.94 -6.85
CA ARG A 107 -6.17 10.16 -6.39
C ARG A 107 -5.42 10.80 -5.22
N ALA A 108 -4.99 10.00 -4.24
CA ALA A 108 -4.26 10.51 -3.08
C ALA A 108 -2.96 11.21 -3.46
N ASP A 109 -2.23 10.71 -4.45
CA ASP A 109 -0.99 11.32 -4.95
C ASP A 109 -1.18 12.77 -5.41
N LEU A 110 -2.41 13.20 -5.78
CA LEU A 110 -2.67 14.59 -6.15
C LEU A 110 -2.43 15.57 -4.99
N CYS A 111 -2.37 15.10 -3.75
CA CYS A 111 -2.04 15.97 -2.61
C CYS A 111 -0.57 16.44 -2.61
N PHE A 112 0.32 15.81 -3.40
CA PHE A 112 1.72 16.24 -3.52
C PHE A 112 1.90 17.68 -4.03
N VAL A 113 0.89 18.27 -4.66
CA VAL A 113 0.90 19.71 -4.99
C VAL A 113 1.01 20.59 -3.74
N HIS A 114 0.72 20.04 -2.57
CA HIS A 114 0.83 20.70 -1.26
C HIS A 114 2.04 20.22 -0.43
N LEU A 115 2.98 19.46 -1.00
CA LEU A 115 4.17 18.96 -0.28
C LEU A 115 4.95 20.09 0.42
N LEU A 116 5.03 21.28 -0.18
CA LEU A 116 5.67 22.43 0.46
C LEU A 116 5.02 22.82 1.80
N HIS A 117 3.68 22.69 1.91
CA HIS A 117 2.99 22.90 3.17
C HIS A 117 3.42 21.85 4.20
N THR A 118 3.40 20.57 3.82
CA THR A 118 3.80 19.48 4.70
C THR A 118 5.23 19.64 5.21
N VAL A 119 6.19 19.97 4.33
CA VAL A 119 7.59 20.20 4.73
C VAL A 119 7.74 21.36 5.72
N ARG A 120 6.91 22.40 5.59
CA ARG A 120 6.96 23.57 6.48
C ARG A 120 6.27 23.37 7.83
N THR A 121 5.28 22.51 7.90
CA THR A 121 4.39 22.41 9.07
C THR A 121 4.43 21.05 9.77
N GLY A 122 4.86 19.99 9.07
CA GLY A 122 4.72 18.61 9.50
C GLY A 122 3.29 18.06 9.36
N GLU A 123 2.34 18.86 8.88
CA GLU A 123 0.95 18.44 8.72
C GLU A 123 0.72 17.76 7.37
N PRO A 124 -0.15 16.72 7.28
CA PRO A 124 -0.41 16.03 6.02
C PRO A 124 -0.97 16.94 4.93
N ALA A 125 -0.54 16.71 3.70
CA ALA A 125 -1.05 17.43 2.52
C ALA A 125 -2.47 16.99 2.11
N PHE A 126 -2.85 15.75 2.40
CA PHE A 126 -4.10 15.15 1.94
C PHE A 126 -5.34 15.92 2.41
N PRO A 127 -5.51 16.26 3.71
CA PRO A 127 -6.67 17.03 4.15
C PRO A 127 -6.76 18.42 3.50
N ARG A 128 -5.62 19.00 3.12
CA ARG A 128 -5.59 20.30 2.41
C ARG A 128 -6.14 20.18 0.99
N GLN A 129 -5.91 19.05 0.33
CA GLN A 129 -6.40 18.77 -1.03
C GLN A 129 -7.86 18.34 -1.04
N PHE A 130 -8.28 17.51 -0.09
CA PHE A 130 -9.55 16.79 -0.15
C PHE A 130 -10.53 17.19 0.97
N GLY A 131 -10.14 18.07 1.89
CA GLY A 131 -11.01 18.63 2.93
C GLY A 131 -11.25 17.73 4.15
N ARG A 132 -10.69 16.51 4.17
CA ARG A 132 -10.80 15.55 5.28
C ARG A 132 -9.59 14.62 5.35
N PRO A 133 -9.30 13.99 6.51
CA PRO A 133 -8.25 12.98 6.64
C PRO A 133 -8.42 11.78 5.72
N PHE A 134 -7.31 11.15 5.33
CA PHE A 134 -7.28 10.05 4.36
C PHE A 134 -8.20 8.87 4.71
N TRP A 135 -8.13 8.37 5.94
CA TRP A 135 -8.95 7.24 6.40
C TRP A 135 -10.45 7.58 6.49
N GLU A 136 -10.77 8.83 6.83
CA GLU A 136 -12.16 9.32 6.82
C GLU A 136 -12.69 9.42 5.39
N ASP A 137 -11.85 9.84 4.44
CA ASP A 137 -12.21 9.94 3.03
C ASP A 137 -12.52 8.57 2.43
N LEU A 138 -11.66 7.57 2.69
CA LEU A 138 -11.92 6.18 2.29
C LEU A 138 -13.18 5.58 2.95
N SER A 139 -13.43 5.94 4.21
CA SER A 139 -14.63 5.47 4.93
C SER A 139 -15.92 6.11 4.43
N ALA A 140 -15.84 7.34 3.94
CA ALA A 140 -17.00 8.08 3.41
C ALA A 140 -17.39 7.64 1.99
N ASP A 141 -16.47 7.05 1.24
CA ASP A 141 -16.71 6.53 -0.11
C ASP A 141 -16.40 5.03 -0.18
N PRO A 142 -17.42 4.16 -0.18
CA PRO A 142 -17.24 2.72 -0.25
C PRO A 142 -16.50 2.24 -1.50
N ALA A 143 -16.57 2.95 -2.63
CA ALA A 143 -15.88 2.58 -3.86
C ALA A 143 -14.38 2.86 -3.73
N LEU A 144 -13.99 4.01 -3.17
CA LEU A 144 -12.59 4.31 -2.85
C LEU A 144 -12.03 3.32 -1.84
N GLY A 145 -12.75 3.04 -0.75
CA GLY A 145 -12.34 2.05 0.23
C GLY A 145 -12.13 0.65 -0.36
N ALA A 146 -13.03 0.21 -1.24
CA ALA A 146 -12.89 -1.08 -1.93
C ALA A 146 -11.69 -1.07 -2.92
N SER A 147 -11.45 0.04 -3.61
CA SER A 147 -10.30 0.16 -4.52
C SER A 147 -8.97 0.12 -3.76
N PHE A 148 -8.90 0.73 -2.59
CA PHE A 148 -7.74 0.69 -1.70
C PHE A 148 -7.45 -0.74 -1.25
N ASP A 149 -8.44 -1.44 -0.70
CA ASP A 149 -8.27 -2.81 -0.23
C ASP A 149 -7.87 -3.78 -1.36
N ALA A 150 -8.48 -3.64 -2.54
CA ALA A 150 -8.13 -4.45 -3.70
C ALA A 150 -6.67 -4.23 -4.13
N LEU A 151 -6.18 -2.98 -4.05
CA LEU A 151 -4.81 -2.64 -4.39
C LEU A 151 -3.82 -3.17 -3.35
N MET A 152 -4.12 -3.01 -2.06
CA MET A 152 -3.29 -3.54 -0.96
C MET A 152 -3.29 -5.07 -0.95
N GLY A 153 -4.43 -5.71 -1.15
CA GLY A 153 -4.54 -7.16 -1.28
C GLY A 153 -3.73 -7.70 -2.46
N ALA A 154 -3.80 -7.06 -3.63
CA ALA A 154 -3.00 -7.45 -4.80
C ALA A 154 -1.49 -7.35 -4.54
N ARG A 155 -1.04 -6.32 -3.81
CA ARG A 155 0.38 -6.17 -3.39
C ARG A 155 0.82 -7.31 -2.48
N LEU A 156 -0.06 -7.81 -1.63
CA LEU A 156 0.23 -8.92 -0.71
C LEU A 156 0.28 -10.29 -1.40
N VAL A 157 -0.34 -10.47 -2.57
CA VAL A 157 -0.42 -11.78 -3.25
C VAL A 157 0.96 -12.41 -3.47
N ALA A 158 1.97 -11.62 -3.83
CA ALA A 158 3.33 -12.11 -4.04
C ALA A 158 4.07 -12.42 -2.72
N ASP A 159 3.88 -11.59 -1.71
CA ASP A 159 4.59 -11.70 -0.43
C ASP A 159 3.91 -12.66 0.56
N ALA A 160 2.59 -12.79 0.54
CA ALA A 160 1.86 -13.58 1.54
C ALA A 160 2.32 -15.05 1.66
N PRO A 161 2.59 -15.79 0.56
CA PRO A 161 3.15 -17.14 0.67
C PRO A 161 4.55 -17.16 1.30
N LEU A 162 5.37 -16.14 1.01
CA LEU A 162 6.73 -16.02 1.56
C LEU A 162 6.67 -15.67 3.05
N VAL A 163 5.78 -14.77 3.45
CA VAL A 163 5.51 -14.46 4.86
C VAL A 163 5.02 -15.70 5.61
N ALA A 164 4.09 -16.46 5.01
CA ALA A 164 3.55 -17.65 5.62
C ALA A 164 4.61 -18.75 5.83
N ALA A 165 5.60 -18.86 4.93
CA ALA A 165 6.66 -19.84 5.01
C ALA A 165 7.81 -19.42 5.94
N ALA A 166 8.03 -18.12 6.13
CA ALA A 166 9.24 -17.59 6.78
C ALA A 166 9.20 -17.64 8.31
N TYR A 167 8.04 -17.86 8.93
CA TYR A 167 7.88 -17.84 10.38
C TYR A 167 7.01 -19.04 10.85
N PRO A 168 7.24 -19.60 12.04
CA PRO A 168 6.47 -20.73 12.57
C PRO A 168 5.08 -20.32 13.11
N TRP A 169 4.23 -19.74 12.27
CA TRP A 169 2.90 -19.22 12.62
C TRP A 169 2.02 -20.24 13.35
N GLY A 170 2.11 -21.52 12.98
CA GLY A 170 1.33 -22.58 13.61
C GLY A 170 1.57 -22.71 15.11
N ALA A 171 2.79 -22.42 15.57
CA ALA A 171 3.15 -22.45 16.99
C ALA A 171 2.44 -21.39 17.84
N LEU A 172 1.88 -20.35 17.21
CA LEU A 172 1.12 -19.29 17.89
C LEU A 172 -0.31 -19.76 18.24
N GLY A 173 -0.84 -20.81 17.62
CA GLY A 173 -2.17 -21.36 17.82
C GLY A 173 -3.29 -20.41 17.39
N HIS A 174 -3.26 -19.14 17.82
CA HIS A 174 -4.22 -18.11 17.43
C HIS A 174 -3.50 -16.78 17.14
N VAL A 175 -3.82 -16.17 16.01
CA VAL A 175 -3.32 -14.84 15.60
C VAL A 175 -4.48 -13.85 15.52
N ILE A 176 -4.30 -12.68 16.15
CA ILE A 176 -5.14 -11.50 15.91
C ILE A 176 -4.44 -10.66 14.84
N ASP A 177 -5.08 -10.53 13.69
CA ASP A 177 -4.62 -9.67 12.58
C ASP A 177 -5.20 -8.28 12.77
N VAL A 178 -4.37 -7.39 13.31
CA VAL A 178 -4.73 -6.05 13.79
C VAL A 178 -4.61 -5.06 12.64
N GLY A 179 -5.74 -4.55 12.17
CA GLY A 179 -5.80 -3.77 10.93
C GLY A 179 -5.67 -4.66 9.68
N GLY A 180 -6.17 -5.90 9.74
CA GLY A 180 -5.94 -6.93 8.72
C GLY A 180 -6.73 -6.76 7.41
N GLY A 181 -7.44 -5.63 7.22
CA GLY A 181 -8.09 -5.28 5.96
C GLY A 181 -9.13 -6.30 5.50
N ASP A 182 -8.91 -6.90 4.34
CA ASP A 182 -9.76 -7.93 3.74
C ASP A 182 -9.40 -9.37 4.15
N ALA A 183 -8.49 -9.55 5.12
CA ALA A 183 -7.95 -10.84 5.58
C ALA A 183 -7.02 -11.56 4.59
N SER A 184 -6.53 -10.93 3.54
CA SER A 184 -5.70 -11.60 2.51
C SER A 184 -4.47 -12.31 3.11
N LEU A 185 -3.74 -11.63 4.01
CA LEU A 185 -2.58 -12.25 4.66
C LEU A 185 -3.01 -13.36 5.62
N LEU A 186 -4.00 -13.10 6.48
CA LEU A 186 -4.49 -14.11 7.42
C LEU A 186 -4.96 -15.39 6.72
N ILE A 187 -5.66 -15.27 5.59
CA ILE A 187 -6.08 -16.42 4.78
C ILE A 187 -4.87 -17.21 4.26
N ALA A 188 -3.81 -16.54 3.84
CA ALA A 188 -2.58 -17.21 3.40
C ALA A 188 -1.89 -17.96 4.55
N LEU A 189 -1.80 -17.35 5.74
CA LEU A 189 -1.27 -18.00 6.95
C LEU A 189 -2.08 -19.24 7.32
N LEU A 190 -3.40 -19.15 7.33
CA LEU A 190 -4.29 -20.25 7.67
C LEU A 190 -4.23 -21.40 6.65
N ARG A 191 -4.01 -21.11 5.38
CA ARG A 191 -3.84 -22.14 4.35
C ARG A 191 -2.49 -22.88 4.47
N ALA A 192 -1.46 -22.20 4.97
CA ALA A 192 -0.13 -22.78 5.18
C ALA A 192 -0.02 -23.54 6.51
N HIS A 193 -0.89 -23.26 7.50
CA HIS A 193 -0.81 -23.80 8.85
C HIS A 193 -2.18 -24.29 9.32
N ASP A 194 -2.45 -25.59 9.25
CA ASP A 194 -3.75 -26.19 9.46
C ASP A 194 -4.29 -26.00 10.90
N GLU A 195 -3.43 -25.99 11.91
CA GLU A 195 -3.80 -25.79 13.31
C GLU A 195 -3.97 -24.33 13.72
N LEU A 196 -3.57 -23.40 12.86
CA LEU A 196 -3.65 -21.97 13.15
C LEU A 196 -5.09 -21.50 13.10
N ARG A 197 -5.46 -20.67 14.07
CA ARG A 197 -6.72 -19.90 14.11
C ARG A 197 -6.41 -18.42 13.91
N GLY A 198 -7.39 -17.65 13.44
CA GLY A 198 -7.20 -16.24 13.21
C GLY A 198 -8.45 -15.40 13.44
N THR A 199 -8.22 -14.15 13.85
CA THR A 199 -9.28 -13.14 13.95
C THR A 199 -8.76 -11.82 13.41
N VAL A 200 -9.40 -11.27 12.39
CA VAL A 200 -9.15 -9.90 11.96
C VAL A 200 -9.84 -8.94 12.92
N VAL A 201 -9.15 -7.86 13.30
CA VAL A 201 -9.75 -6.72 14.01
C VAL A 201 -9.55 -5.48 13.15
N ASP A 202 -10.65 -4.90 12.66
CA ASP A 202 -10.62 -3.73 11.78
C ASP A 202 -11.93 -2.93 11.87
N LEU A 203 -11.96 -1.76 11.25
CA LEU A 203 -13.17 -0.94 11.15
C LEU A 203 -14.30 -1.68 10.43
N ALA A 204 -15.53 -1.17 10.55
CA ALA A 204 -16.73 -1.89 10.10
C ALA A 204 -16.69 -2.30 8.61
N GLY A 205 -16.18 -1.45 7.72
CA GLY A 205 -16.05 -1.72 6.30
C GLY A 205 -15.09 -2.87 5.99
N PRO A 206 -13.80 -2.76 6.36
CA PRO A 206 -12.82 -3.82 6.20
C PRO A 206 -13.23 -5.13 6.89
N ALA A 207 -13.69 -5.11 8.14
CA ALA A 207 -14.15 -6.30 8.85
C ALA A 207 -15.29 -7.03 8.12
N ALA A 208 -16.21 -6.30 7.48
CA ALA A 208 -17.25 -6.91 6.67
C ALA A 208 -16.69 -7.56 5.38
N ARG A 209 -15.65 -6.97 4.77
CA ARG A 209 -14.96 -7.57 3.62
C ARG A 209 -14.16 -8.80 4.04
N ALA A 210 -13.43 -8.73 5.15
CA ALA A 210 -12.71 -9.87 5.73
C ALA A 210 -13.62 -11.08 5.96
N ARG A 211 -14.80 -10.89 6.56
CA ARG A 211 -15.77 -12.00 6.74
C ARG A 211 -16.19 -12.64 5.43
N ARG A 212 -16.43 -11.83 4.38
CA ARG A 212 -16.76 -12.38 3.06
C ARG A 212 -15.61 -13.15 2.45
N ALA A 213 -14.37 -12.65 2.55
CA ALA A 213 -13.19 -13.31 2.03
C ALA A 213 -12.88 -14.63 2.77
N ILE A 214 -12.98 -14.64 4.11
CA ILE A 214 -12.83 -15.83 4.95
C ILE A 214 -13.85 -16.89 4.55
N ARG A 215 -15.12 -16.50 4.36
CA ARG A 215 -16.19 -17.40 3.88
C ARG A 215 -15.91 -17.95 2.49
N ALA A 216 -15.52 -17.09 1.55
CA ALA A 216 -15.18 -17.52 0.20
C ALA A 216 -13.97 -18.47 0.16
N ALA A 217 -13.08 -18.37 1.16
CA ALA A 217 -11.94 -19.27 1.33
C ALA A 217 -12.30 -20.59 2.06
N GLY A 218 -13.53 -20.75 2.60
CA GLY A 218 -13.94 -21.92 3.36
C GLY A 218 -13.32 -22.04 4.76
N LEU A 219 -12.86 -20.92 5.34
CA LEU A 219 -12.06 -20.88 6.57
C LEU A 219 -12.86 -20.44 7.82
N GLU A 220 -14.20 -20.34 7.74
CA GLU A 220 -15.07 -19.87 8.83
C GLU A 220 -14.98 -20.71 10.11
N HIS A 221 -14.57 -21.97 9.99
CA HIS A 221 -14.36 -22.86 11.14
C HIS A 221 -13.11 -22.52 11.96
N ARG A 222 -12.19 -21.74 11.42
CA ARG A 222 -10.91 -21.34 12.04
C ARG A 222 -10.67 -19.82 12.08
N ALA A 223 -11.45 -19.04 11.35
CA ALA A 223 -11.26 -17.60 11.26
C ALA A 223 -12.56 -16.82 11.35
N ASP A 224 -12.46 -15.62 11.89
CA ASP A 224 -13.54 -14.62 11.96
C ASP A 224 -12.95 -13.21 11.81
N ALA A 225 -13.83 -12.21 11.69
CA ALA A 225 -13.45 -10.80 11.73
C ALA A 225 -14.35 -10.04 12.72
N ARG A 226 -13.75 -9.18 13.52
CA ARG A 226 -14.42 -8.35 14.51
C ARG A 226 -14.26 -6.87 14.15
N VAL A 227 -15.32 -6.11 14.38
CA VAL A 227 -15.26 -4.65 14.28
C VAL A 227 -14.60 -4.12 15.53
N GLY A 228 -13.56 -3.31 15.36
CA GLY A 228 -12.81 -2.68 16.43
C GLY A 228 -11.76 -1.71 15.90
N SER A 229 -11.19 -0.93 16.79
CA SER A 229 -10.05 -0.06 16.51
C SER A 229 -8.82 -0.57 17.27
N PHE A 230 -7.65 -0.53 16.65
CA PHE A 230 -6.39 -0.86 17.33
C PHE A 230 -5.95 0.22 18.33
N PHE A 231 -6.67 1.33 18.44
CA PHE A 231 -6.53 2.28 19.53
C PHE A 231 -7.34 1.92 20.78
N ASP A 232 -8.28 0.99 20.63
CA ASP A 232 -9.09 0.44 21.73
C ASP A 232 -8.49 -0.87 22.26
N SER A 233 -9.17 -1.49 23.22
CA SER A 233 -8.76 -2.78 23.76
C SER A 233 -8.92 -3.89 22.72
N LEU A 234 -7.86 -4.67 22.47
CA LEU A 234 -7.86 -5.81 21.58
C LEU A 234 -8.32 -7.09 22.30
N PRO A 235 -8.82 -8.09 21.55
CA PRO A 235 -9.12 -9.41 22.13
C PRO A 235 -7.86 -10.01 22.76
N ALA A 236 -7.92 -10.41 24.01
CA ALA A 236 -6.79 -10.95 24.76
C ALA A 236 -6.61 -12.46 24.55
N GLY A 237 -5.42 -12.97 24.87
CA GLY A 237 -5.13 -14.40 24.97
C GLY A 237 -4.75 -15.10 23.67
N ALA A 238 -4.47 -14.36 22.60
CA ALA A 238 -3.87 -14.92 21.37
C ALA A 238 -2.36 -15.08 21.53
N GLY A 239 -1.79 -16.08 20.85
CA GLY A 239 -0.33 -16.28 20.83
C GLY A 239 0.38 -15.27 19.95
N GLY A 240 -0.30 -14.62 18.99
CA GLY A 240 0.28 -13.60 18.14
C GLY A 240 -0.67 -12.45 17.83
N TYR A 241 -0.12 -11.23 17.78
CA TYR A 241 -0.78 -10.01 17.34
C TYR A 241 -0.02 -9.48 16.13
N LEU A 242 -0.61 -9.63 14.95
CA LEU A 242 -0.01 -9.29 13.67
C LEU A 242 -0.37 -7.86 13.29
N LEU A 243 0.63 -7.08 12.93
CA LEU A 243 0.53 -5.74 12.36
C LEU A 243 1.19 -5.77 10.99
N SER A 244 0.41 -5.91 9.93
CA SER A 244 0.93 -5.96 8.56
C SER A 244 0.54 -4.71 7.78
N GLY A 245 1.53 -3.86 7.44
CA GLY A 245 1.27 -2.61 6.75
C GLY A 245 0.42 -1.64 7.58
N VAL A 246 0.63 -1.59 8.90
CA VAL A 246 -0.16 -0.75 9.82
C VAL A 246 0.67 0.36 10.44
N LEU A 247 1.85 0.02 10.99
CA LEU A 247 2.61 1.01 11.77
C LEU A 247 3.15 2.16 10.94
N HIS A 248 3.38 1.94 9.66
CA HIS A 248 3.87 2.98 8.76
C HIS A 248 2.84 4.10 8.47
N ASP A 249 1.56 3.83 8.69
CA ASP A 249 0.50 4.83 8.51
C ASP A 249 0.43 5.87 9.65
N TRP A 250 1.22 5.68 10.71
CA TRP A 250 1.11 6.43 11.95
C TRP A 250 2.43 7.07 12.36
N ASP A 251 2.35 8.26 12.98
CA ASP A 251 3.48 8.86 13.66
C ASP A 251 3.95 8.01 14.87
N ASP A 252 5.10 8.36 15.44
CA ASP A 252 5.69 7.54 16.48
C ASP A 252 4.82 7.45 17.75
N ASP A 253 4.12 8.53 18.13
CA ASP A 253 3.23 8.55 19.29
C ASP A 253 2.02 7.61 19.09
N ALA A 254 1.41 7.64 17.92
CA ALA A 254 0.30 6.77 17.59
C ALA A 254 0.76 5.31 17.44
N ALA A 255 1.90 5.06 16.78
CA ALA A 255 2.48 3.73 16.64
C ALA A 255 2.82 3.10 18.02
N VAL A 256 3.38 3.86 18.95
CA VAL A 256 3.62 3.41 20.34
C VAL A 256 2.30 3.04 21.04
N ARG A 257 1.23 3.81 20.83
CA ARG A 257 -0.10 3.46 21.39
C ARG A 257 -0.63 2.16 20.83
N ILE A 258 -0.51 1.93 19.52
CA ILE A 258 -0.91 0.68 18.87
C ILE A 258 -0.12 -0.50 19.42
N LEU A 259 1.20 -0.38 19.50
CA LEU A 259 2.08 -1.41 20.06
C LEU A 259 1.74 -1.73 21.50
N ARG A 260 1.43 -0.72 22.33
CA ARG A 260 0.98 -0.92 23.73
C ARG A 260 -0.32 -1.70 23.80
N ARG A 261 -1.31 -1.43 22.91
CA ARG A 261 -2.56 -2.22 22.86
C ARG A 261 -2.31 -3.67 22.50
N CYS A 262 -1.40 -3.91 21.56
CA CYS A 262 -0.97 -5.27 21.23
C CYS A 262 -0.25 -5.95 22.39
N ALA A 263 0.67 -5.25 23.05
CA ALA A 263 1.41 -5.76 24.22
C ALA A 263 0.49 -6.09 25.40
N ASP A 264 -0.46 -5.19 25.72
CA ASP A 264 -1.44 -5.40 26.79
C ASP A 264 -2.32 -6.67 26.52
N ALA A 265 -2.71 -6.87 25.25
CA ALA A 265 -3.54 -8.02 24.87
C ALA A 265 -2.73 -9.33 24.76
N ALA A 266 -1.46 -9.26 24.37
CA ALA A 266 -0.53 -10.38 24.30
C ALA A 266 -0.14 -10.91 25.69
N ALA A 267 -0.18 -10.06 26.70
CA ALA A 267 0.25 -10.35 28.08
C ALA A 267 1.69 -10.93 28.12
N GLU A 268 1.93 -11.95 28.95
CA GLU A 268 3.27 -12.51 29.16
C GLU A 268 3.70 -13.53 28.11
N HIS A 269 2.76 -14.10 27.38
CA HIS A 269 3.01 -15.25 26.50
C HIS A 269 2.77 -14.98 25.02
N GLY A 270 2.04 -13.92 24.69
CA GLY A 270 1.81 -13.53 23.29
C GLY A 270 2.98 -12.73 22.72
N ARG A 271 3.03 -12.66 21.40
CA ARG A 271 4.05 -11.94 20.64
C ARG A 271 3.38 -10.90 19.75
N VAL A 272 4.05 -9.79 19.52
CA VAL A 272 3.64 -8.82 18.51
C VAL A 272 4.53 -9.03 17.29
N LEU A 273 3.92 -9.14 16.12
CA LEU A 273 4.59 -9.47 14.86
C LEU A 273 4.33 -8.32 13.88
N VAL A 274 5.38 -7.61 13.51
CA VAL A 274 5.31 -6.53 12.52
C VAL A 274 5.76 -7.09 11.18
N VAL A 275 4.91 -7.01 10.17
CA VAL A 275 5.21 -7.45 8.80
C VAL A 275 5.12 -6.25 7.88
N ASP A 276 6.28 -5.66 7.55
CA ASP A 276 6.33 -4.42 6.81
C ASP A 276 7.62 -4.30 5.99
N HIS A 277 7.72 -3.24 5.18
CA HIS A 277 8.99 -2.82 4.59
C HIS A 277 9.82 -2.15 5.69
N ILE A 278 10.81 -2.87 6.21
CA ILE A 278 11.69 -2.34 7.25
C ILE A 278 13.03 -2.00 6.61
N GLY A 279 13.36 -0.72 6.57
CA GLY A 279 14.65 -0.26 6.08
C GLY A 279 15.80 -0.82 6.93
N ASP A 280 16.93 -1.13 6.29
CA ASP A 280 18.16 -1.68 6.90
C ASP A 280 18.02 -3.09 7.54
N ALA A 281 16.83 -3.70 7.53
CA ALA A 281 16.63 -5.03 8.15
C ALA A 281 17.44 -6.13 7.46
N ASP A 282 17.63 -6.03 6.13
CA ASP A 282 18.35 -6.99 5.29
C ASP A 282 19.38 -6.31 4.37
N GLY A 283 19.89 -5.14 4.77
CA GLY A 283 20.75 -4.32 3.91
C GLY A 283 19.99 -3.62 2.77
N ARG A 284 18.67 -3.60 2.80
CA ARG A 284 17.84 -2.88 1.82
C ARG A 284 17.84 -1.38 2.14
N PRO A 285 17.88 -0.52 1.11
CA PRO A 285 17.69 0.90 1.34
C PRO A 285 16.28 1.20 1.86
N PRO A 286 16.11 2.28 2.67
CA PRO A 286 14.79 2.73 3.09
C PRO A 286 13.92 3.09 1.86
N ASP A 287 12.61 2.84 1.94
CA ASP A 287 11.63 3.29 0.94
C ASP A 287 11.33 4.78 1.15
N THR A 288 12.16 5.64 0.58
CA THR A 288 12.03 7.11 0.73
C THR A 288 10.84 7.68 -0.05
N GLU A 289 10.39 7.01 -1.12
CA GLU A 289 9.20 7.40 -1.88
C GLU A 289 7.93 7.05 -1.09
N GLY A 290 7.86 5.85 -0.53
CA GLY A 290 6.82 5.44 0.38
C GLY A 290 6.74 6.33 1.61
N ASP A 291 7.88 6.69 2.20
CA ASP A 291 7.94 7.58 3.38
C ASP A 291 7.33 8.96 3.10
N LEU A 292 7.64 9.57 1.96
CA LEU A 292 7.00 10.83 1.56
C LEU A 292 5.48 10.67 1.33
N ARG A 293 5.01 9.54 0.79
CA ARG A 293 3.57 9.27 0.68
C ARG A 293 2.93 9.18 2.05
N MET A 294 3.49 8.40 2.97
CA MET A 294 2.97 8.28 4.33
C MET A 294 2.94 9.65 5.03
N LEU A 295 3.98 10.46 4.90
CA LEU A 295 4.01 11.81 5.43
C LEU A 295 2.90 12.70 4.84
N CYS A 296 2.70 12.68 3.52
CA CYS A 296 1.70 13.50 2.83
C CYS A 296 0.27 13.06 3.06
N TYR A 297 0.01 11.75 3.17
CA TYR A 297 -1.34 11.23 3.30
C TYR A 297 -1.85 11.25 4.73
N VAL A 298 -1.04 10.76 5.67
CA VAL A 298 -1.50 10.37 7.01
C VAL A 298 -0.57 10.82 8.15
N ARG A 299 0.52 11.52 7.86
CA ARG A 299 1.59 11.83 8.82
C ARG A 299 2.30 10.56 9.33
N GLY A 300 2.26 9.50 8.53
CA GLY A 300 2.94 8.27 8.81
C GLY A 300 4.43 8.32 8.51
N ARG A 301 5.10 7.16 8.69
CA ARG A 301 6.55 7.04 8.50
C ARG A 301 6.94 5.61 8.15
N GLU A 302 7.67 5.43 7.05
CA GLU A 302 8.41 4.20 6.83
C GLU A 302 9.59 4.13 7.80
N ARG A 303 9.76 3.00 8.47
CA ARG A 303 10.73 2.88 9.56
C ARG A 303 11.89 1.97 9.20
N THR A 304 13.08 2.35 9.63
CA THR A 304 14.22 1.43 9.72
C THR A 304 14.04 0.49 10.91
N LEU A 305 14.85 -0.57 10.99
CA LEU A 305 14.87 -1.47 12.15
C LEU A 305 15.24 -0.69 13.44
N GLY A 306 16.11 0.31 13.34
CA GLY A 306 16.44 1.20 14.46
C GLY A 306 15.22 1.98 14.95
N GLY A 307 14.49 2.66 14.04
CA GLY A 307 13.28 3.39 14.38
C GLY A 307 12.16 2.50 14.93
N LEU A 308 12.00 1.27 14.39
CA LEU A 308 11.05 0.31 14.95
C LEU A 308 11.44 -0.11 16.39
N ARG A 309 12.74 -0.29 16.65
CA ARG A 309 13.25 -0.61 18.02
C ARG A 309 12.91 0.49 19.00
N GLU A 310 13.12 1.76 18.66
CA GLU A 310 12.84 2.91 19.53
C GLU A 310 11.35 2.98 19.94
N ILE A 311 10.43 2.79 18.99
CA ILE A 311 8.99 2.79 19.32
C ILE A 311 8.57 1.52 20.07
N ALA A 312 9.20 0.37 19.82
CA ALA A 312 8.94 -0.87 20.54
C ALA A 312 9.37 -0.74 22.01
N GLU A 313 10.58 -0.23 22.29
CA GLU A 313 11.06 0.05 23.66
C GLU A 313 10.13 1.02 24.40
N SER A 314 9.66 2.08 23.72
CA SER A 314 8.67 3.00 24.27
C SER A 314 7.33 2.33 24.59
N ALA A 315 7.01 1.23 23.93
CA ALA A 315 5.84 0.39 24.20
C ALA A 315 6.10 -0.78 25.17
N ARG A 316 7.29 -0.85 25.80
CA ARG A 316 7.75 -1.95 26.66
C ARG A 316 7.86 -3.28 25.94
N LEU A 317 8.26 -3.23 24.69
CA LEU A 317 8.57 -4.37 23.86
C LEU A 317 10.05 -4.31 23.46
N GLN A 318 10.65 -5.46 23.21
CA GLN A 318 12.00 -5.59 22.67
C GLN A 318 11.98 -6.35 21.37
N VAL A 319 12.86 -6.01 20.44
CA VAL A 319 13.03 -6.75 19.19
C VAL A 319 13.66 -8.10 19.49
N GLY A 320 12.94 -9.16 19.15
CA GLY A 320 13.40 -10.54 19.16
C GLY A 320 14.02 -10.93 17.81
N SER A 321 13.37 -11.80 17.07
CA SER A 321 13.83 -12.22 15.76
C SER A 321 13.43 -11.25 14.63
N VAL A 322 14.28 -11.19 13.60
CA VAL A 322 14.01 -10.48 12.34
C VAL A 322 14.23 -11.47 11.20
N VAL A 323 13.22 -11.64 10.37
CA VAL A 323 13.22 -12.62 9.29
C VAL A 323 12.79 -11.96 7.97
N ALA A 324 13.56 -12.15 6.91
CA ALA A 324 13.19 -11.70 5.57
C ALA A 324 12.06 -12.58 4.99
N ALA A 325 11.10 -11.94 4.35
CA ALA A 325 9.95 -12.60 3.74
C ALA A 325 9.53 -11.88 2.44
N GLY A 326 10.22 -12.19 1.35
CA GLY A 326 10.01 -11.52 0.06
C GLY A 326 10.45 -10.06 0.11
N SER A 327 9.55 -9.14 -0.23
CA SER A 327 9.81 -7.70 -0.14
C SER A 327 9.65 -7.14 1.27
N ARG A 328 9.19 -7.95 2.23
CA ARG A 328 8.90 -7.56 3.61
C ARG A 328 9.86 -8.21 4.59
N SER A 329 9.87 -7.68 5.82
CA SER A 329 10.52 -8.32 6.97
C SER A 329 9.45 -8.63 8.02
N ILE A 330 9.61 -9.77 8.70
CA ILE A 330 8.85 -10.14 9.89
C ILE A 330 9.72 -9.78 11.10
N VAL A 331 9.28 -8.83 11.89
CA VAL A 331 9.95 -8.45 13.14
C VAL A 331 9.10 -8.91 14.32
N GLU A 332 9.65 -9.82 15.10
CA GLU A 332 9.05 -10.29 16.34
C GLU A 332 9.37 -9.33 17.46
N LEU A 333 8.36 -8.87 18.17
CA LEU A 333 8.48 -8.04 19.35
C LEU A 333 7.98 -8.84 20.55
N LEU A 334 8.80 -8.92 21.57
CA LEU A 334 8.55 -9.63 22.82
C LEU A 334 8.34 -8.64 23.96
N PRO A 335 7.55 -8.96 25.01
CA PRO A 335 7.51 -8.16 26.21
C PRO A 335 8.93 -7.96 26.75
N ALA A 336 9.29 -6.72 27.06
CA ALA A 336 10.55 -6.46 27.76
C ALA A 336 10.49 -7.12 29.14
N ASP A 337 11.55 -7.82 29.53
CA ASP A 337 11.67 -8.38 30.87
C ASP A 337 11.36 -7.28 31.89
N ARG A 338 10.44 -7.53 32.80
CA ARG A 338 10.27 -6.66 33.96
C ARG A 338 11.58 -6.73 34.72
N GLU A 339 12.38 -5.66 34.67
CA GLU A 339 13.52 -5.55 35.58
C GLU A 339 13.00 -5.91 36.95
N GLY A 340 13.58 -6.98 37.52
CA GLY A 340 13.17 -7.53 38.80
C GLY A 340 13.17 -6.45 39.82
N GLY A 341 11.97 -6.07 40.29
CA GLY A 341 11.82 -5.27 41.47
C GLY A 341 12.39 -6.04 42.65
N GLY A 342 13.66 -5.69 42.99
CA GLY A 342 14.29 -6.11 44.22
C GLY A 342 13.84 -5.20 45.36
#